data_cfc8beb273e61ef5a7fb60823b9995fe
#
_entry.id   cfc8beb273e61ef5a7fb60823b9995fe
#
_cell.length_a   1.000
_cell.length_b   1.000
_cell.length_c   1.000
_cell.angle_alpha   90.00
_cell.angle_beta   90.00
_cell.angle_gamma   90.00
#
_symmetry.space_group_name_H-M   'P 1'
#
loop_
_entity.id
_entity.type
_entity.pdbx_description
1 polymer ?
#
loop_
_entity_poly.entity_id
_entity_poly.type
_entity_poly.pdbx_seq_one_letter_code
_entity_poly.pdbx_strand_id
1 'polypeptide(L)'
;MNVGLGLPISHPASLLEWARRAEEGPFSTLALLDRLVYYNPEPLVALAMLAGATSRIRVQTEVLLAPLRDPVLLAEQTATLDRMSGGRFTLGVGLGSRRDDYEAAGVDVHTRGARMDETMAVLRRVWSGEPYGKGIGPIGPRPARAGGPEVLIGAFSPAGIRRVARFGDGFVCSAHTADPDRLFRATEKAWEAEGRAGRPRLVAQFNAVLGPDYVIKEARDRLYDYYSGPHYMNLPAGLAEGAVDSMLTTSGQIRDTLADMGDIGADEVVFYCWAEDVAQVDLFAEALTSP
;
A
#
# COMPACT_ATOMS: atom_id res chain seq x y z
N MET A 1 -3.01 6.68 17.10
CA MET A 1 -2.50 6.04 15.87
C MET A 1 -3.67 5.76 14.94
N ASN A 2 -3.49 5.93 13.64
CA ASN A 2 -4.51 5.61 12.63
C ASN A 2 -4.55 4.11 12.37
N VAL A 3 -5.72 3.60 11.94
CA VAL A 3 -5.89 2.20 11.55
C VAL A 3 -6.52 2.14 10.16
N GLY A 4 -5.83 1.50 9.24
CA GLY A 4 -6.30 1.22 7.89
C GLY A 4 -6.78 -0.22 7.74
N LEU A 5 -7.60 -0.45 6.74
CA LEU A 5 -8.08 -1.77 6.35
C LEU A 5 -7.61 -2.10 4.93
N GLY A 6 -6.81 -3.15 4.80
CA GLY A 6 -6.46 -3.74 3.51
C GLY A 6 -7.59 -4.64 3.05
N LEU A 7 -8.09 -4.39 1.86
CA LEU A 7 -9.29 -5.04 1.33
C LEU A 7 -8.98 -6.43 0.75
N PRO A 8 -9.93 -7.37 0.81
CA PRO A 8 -9.75 -8.69 0.21
C PRO A 8 -9.49 -8.60 -1.29
N ILE A 9 -8.64 -9.47 -1.79
CA ILE A 9 -8.06 -9.39 -3.13
C ILE A 9 -9.01 -9.92 -4.21
N SER A 10 -9.95 -10.79 -3.88
CA SER A 10 -10.52 -11.74 -4.83
C SER A 10 -11.86 -11.36 -5.47
N HIS A 11 -12.67 -10.46 -4.90
CA HIS A 11 -13.99 -10.11 -5.45
C HIS A 11 -14.22 -8.61 -5.63
N PRO A 12 -13.98 -8.05 -6.82
CA PRO A 12 -14.16 -6.61 -7.07
C PRO A 12 -15.55 -6.08 -6.71
N ALA A 13 -16.60 -6.90 -6.92
CA ALA A 13 -17.98 -6.49 -6.64
C ALA A 13 -18.26 -6.25 -5.15
N SER A 14 -17.60 -6.99 -4.25
CA SER A 14 -17.79 -6.83 -2.80
C SER A 14 -17.10 -5.59 -2.23
N LEU A 15 -16.09 -5.04 -2.93
CA LEU A 15 -15.30 -3.92 -2.43
C LEU A 15 -16.12 -2.67 -2.10
N LEU A 16 -17.22 -2.42 -2.83
CA LEU A 16 -18.12 -1.29 -2.52
C LEU A 16 -18.80 -1.43 -1.17
N GLU A 17 -19.22 -2.64 -0.83
CA GLU A 17 -19.86 -2.89 0.48
C GLU A 17 -18.84 -2.74 1.60
N TRP A 18 -17.64 -3.30 1.42
CA TRP A 18 -16.52 -3.10 2.34
C TRP A 18 -16.22 -1.63 2.57
N ALA A 19 -16.16 -0.83 1.49
CA ALA A 19 -15.86 0.59 1.59
C ALA A 19 -16.92 1.37 2.34
N ARG A 20 -18.21 1.12 2.07
CA ARG A 20 -19.33 1.79 2.76
C ARG A 20 -19.33 1.47 4.25
N ARG A 21 -19.13 0.20 4.59
CA ARG A 21 -19.12 -0.22 5.99
C ARG A 21 -17.88 0.31 6.74
N ALA A 22 -16.71 0.32 6.10
CA ALA A 22 -15.50 0.90 6.68
C ALA A 22 -15.57 2.43 6.81
N GLU A 23 -16.28 3.12 5.90
CA GLU A 23 -16.55 4.56 5.99
C GLU A 23 -17.28 4.94 7.28
N GLU A 24 -18.19 4.10 7.75
CA GLU A 24 -18.95 4.29 8.99
C GLU A 24 -18.16 3.88 10.24
N GLY A 25 -17.10 3.09 10.08
CA GLY A 25 -16.26 2.55 11.14
C GLY A 25 -15.09 3.44 11.56
N PRO A 26 -14.23 2.94 12.44
CA PRO A 26 -13.07 3.68 12.99
C PRO A 26 -11.87 3.74 12.05
N PHE A 27 -12.00 3.29 10.80
CA PHE A 27 -10.89 3.20 9.87
C PHE A 27 -10.54 4.52 9.22
N SER A 28 -9.24 4.77 9.04
CA SER A 28 -8.67 5.94 8.38
C SER A 28 -8.45 5.75 6.89
N THR A 29 -8.16 4.51 6.47
CA THR A 29 -7.67 4.20 5.13
C THR A 29 -8.23 2.86 4.64
N LEU A 30 -8.55 2.80 3.34
CA LEU A 30 -8.77 1.58 2.58
C LEU A 30 -7.59 1.35 1.65
N ALA A 31 -6.91 0.22 1.78
CA ALA A 31 -5.73 -0.10 1.00
C ALA A 31 -5.97 -1.26 0.04
N LEU A 32 -5.40 -1.17 -1.16
CA LEU A 32 -5.37 -2.25 -2.16
C LEU A 32 -3.95 -2.53 -2.60
N LEU A 33 -3.60 -3.81 -2.67
CA LEU A 33 -2.34 -4.24 -3.27
C LEU A 33 -2.44 -4.34 -4.80
N ASP A 34 -1.29 -4.38 -5.45
CA ASP A 34 -1.16 -4.50 -6.91
C ASP A 34 -0.37 -5.76 -7.27
N ARG A 35 -0.96 -6.59 -8.09
CA ARG A 35 -0.35 -7.75 -8.74
C ARG A 35 -0.92 -7.85 -10.14
N LEU A 36 -0.08 -8.08 -11.13
CA LEU A 36 -0.53 -8.24 -12.50
C LEU A 36 -0.97 -9.69 -12.78
N VAL A 37 -0.18 -10.65 -12.29
CA VAL A 37 -0.47 -12.08 -12.45
C VAL A 37 -1.10 -12.61 -11.16
N TYR A 38 -2.32 -12.15 -10.89
CA TYR A 38 -3.12 -12.58 -9.75
C TYR A 38 -4.60 -12.21 -9.91
N TYR A 39 -5.46 -12.72 -9.04
CA TYR A 39 -6.91 -12.51 -9.04
C TYR A 39 -7.33 -11.23 -8.28
N ASN A 40 -6.60 -10.14 -8.41
CA ASN A 40 -6.98 -8.86 -7.82
C ASN A 40 -7.48 -7.87 -8.87
N PRO A 41 -8.35 -6.92 -8.51
CA PRO A 41 -8.71 -5.83 -9.39
C PRO A 41 -7.51 -4.92 -9.67
N GLU A 42 -7.52 -4.22 -10.80
CA GLU A 42 -6.56 -3.13 -11.02
C GLU A 42 -6.77 -2.04 -9.97
N PRO A 43 -5.73 -1.70 -9.18
CA PRO A 43 -5.95 -0.93 -7.95
C PRO A 43 -6.40 0.51 -8.19
N LEU A 44 -5.92 1.21 -9.22
CA LEU A 44 -6.33 2.61 -9.47
C LEU A 44 -7.79 2.69 -9.92
N VAL A 45 -8.24 1.74 -10.74
CA VAL A 45 -9.65 1.67 -11.19
C VAL A 45 -10.57 1.34 -10.01
N ALA A 46 -10.19 0.36 -9.20
CA ALA A 46 -10.97 -0.01 -8.02
C ALA A 46 -11.01 1.13 -6.99
N LEU A 47 -9.87 1.74 -6.66
CA LEU A 47 -9.80 2.85 -5.70
C LEU A 47 -10.56 4.09 -6.18
N ALA A 48 -10.61 4.36 -7.50
CA ALA A 48 -11.44 5.45 -8.02
C ALA A 48 -12.93 5.21 -7.75
N MET A 49 -13.39 3.96 -7.91
CA MET A 49 -14.76 3.57 -7.58
C MET A 49 -15.04 3.72 -6.08
N LEU A 50 -14.13 3.26 -5.22
CA LEU A 50 -14.26 3.38 -3.77
C LEU A 50 -14.24 4.83 -3.30
N ALA A 51 -13.36 5.66 -3.86
CA ALA A 51 -13.30 7.09 -3.57
C ALA A 51 -14.60 7.82 -3.94
N GLY A 52 -15.26 7.42 -5.03
CA GLY A 52 -16.57 7.94 -5.43
C GLY A 52 -17.73 7.48 -4.53
N ALA A 53 -17.58 6.36 -3.84
CA ALA A 53 -18.59 5.78 -2.93
C ALA A 53 -18.43 6.22 -1.47
N THR A 54 -17.35 6.95 -1.13
CA THR A 54 -16.98 7.38 0.22
C THR A 54 -16.69 8.88 0.25
N SER A 55 -16.68 9.48 1.44
CA SER A 55 -16.46 10.92 1.62
C SER A 55 -15.35 11.28 2.61
N ARG A 56 -15.05 10.41 3.56
CA ARG A 56 -14.11 10.64 4.66
C ARG A 56 -12.85 9.79 4.55
N ILE A 57 -13.04 8.48 4.36
CA ILE A 57 -11.94 7.51 4.41
C ILE A 57 -10.94 7.73 3.26
N ARG A 58 -9.65 7.58 3.53
CA ARG A 58 -8.61 7.64 2.50
C ARG A 58 -8.60 6.37 1.66
N VAL A 59 -8.14 6.47 0.43
CA VAL A 59 -7.91 5.33 -0.46
C VAL A 59 -6.42 5.28 -0.82
N GLN A 60 -5.83 4.09 -0.77
CA GLN A 60 -4.38 3.92 -0.88
C GLN A 60 -4.01 2.70 -1.72
N THR A 61 -3.02 2.83 -2.59
CA THR A 61 -2.34 1.66 -3.14
C THR A 61 -1.29 1.15 -2.15
N GLU A 62 -1.20 -0.20 -1.95
CA GLU A 62 -0.25 -0.73 -0.94
C GLU A 62 0.38 -2.07 -1.38
N VAL A 63 1.28 -2.08 -2.34
CA VAL A 63 1.80 -0.92 -3.05
C VAL A 63 1.66 -1.13 -4.55
N LEU A 64 1.50 -0.07 -5.32
CA LEU A 64 1.45 -0.12 -6.78
C LEU A 64 2.82 -0.51 -7.36
N LEU A 65 2.83 -1.41 -8.34
CA LEU A 65 4.04 -1.82 -9.06
C LEU A 65 4.40 -0.76 -10.11
N ALA A 66 4.87 0.40 -9.65
CA ALA A 66 5.10 1.56 -10.51
C ALA A 66 6.05 1.30 -11.70
N PRO A 67 7.11 0.45 -11.59
CA PRO A 67 7.99 0.15 -12.73
C PRO A 67 7.30 -0.57 -13.91
N LEU A 68 6.14 -1.16 -13.70
CA LEU A 68 5.39 -1.87 -14.75
C LEU A 68 4.53 -0.93 -15.61
N ARG A 69 4.40 0.35 -15.24
CA ARG A 69 3.46 1.30 -15.83
C ARG A 69 4.18 2.37 -16.66
N ASP A 70 3.45 2.93 -17.62
CA ASP A 70 3.89 4.16 -18.27
C ASP A 70 3.85 5.32 -17.27
N PRO A 71 4.97 6.04 -17.07
CA PRO A 71 5.06 7.05 -16.02
C PRO A 71 4.19 8.29 -16.29
N VAL A 72 3.94 8.66 -17.55
CA VAL A 72 3.13 9.82 -17.89
C VAL A 72 1.65 9.52 -17.66
N LEU A 73 1.18 8.35 -18.12
CA LEU A 73 -0.19 7.91 -17.87
C LEU A 73 -0.44 7.69 -16.37
N LEU A 74 0.52 7.14 -15.64
CA LEU A 74 0.42 6.97 -14.19
C LEU A 74 0.30 8.32 -13.48
N ALA A 75 1.07 9.33 -13.91
CA ALA A 75 0.99 10.67 -13.35
C ALA A 75 -0.39 11.31 -13.55
N GLU A 76 -0.98 11.18 -14.76
CA GLU A 76 -2.31 11.68 -15.07
C GLU A 76 -3.39 10.96 -14.26
N GLN A 77 -3.34 9.62 -14.20
CA GLN A 77 -4.30 8.80 -13.45
C GLN A 77 -4.30 9.14 -11.96
N THR A 78 -3.12 9.24 -11.37
CA THR A 78 -2.97 9.53 -9.93
C THR A 78 -3.34 10.97 -9.58
N ALA A 79 -3.04 11.94 -10.43
CA ALA A 79 -3.50 13.32 -10.27
C ALA A 79 -5.02 13.42 -10.38
N THR A 80 -5.62 12.68 -11.33
CA THR A 80 -7.07 12.61 -11.51
C THR A 80 -7.75 12.02 -10.28
N LEU A 81 -7.26 10.87 -9.78
CA LEU A 81 -7.81 10.22 -8.60
C LEU A 81 -7.66 11.11 -7.35
N ASP A 82 -6.52 11.74 -7.15
CA ASP A 82 -6.29 12.67 -6.05
C ASP A 82 -7.28 13.85 -6.11
N ARG A 83 -7.46 14.45 -7.29
CA ARG A 83 -8.40 15.54 -7.48
C ARG A 83 -9.85 15.14 -7.25
N MET A 84 -10.27 14.00 -7.81
CA MET A 84 -11.65 13.50 -7.69
C MET A 84 -11.99 13.02 -6.28
N SER A 85 -11.01 12.48 -5.56
CA SER A 85 -11.19 12.09 -4.15
C SER A 85 -11.11 13.27 -3.17
N GLY A 86 -10.83 14.50 -3.63
CA GLY A 86 -10.65 15.66 -2.75
C GLY A 86 -9.37 15.59 -1.91
N GLY A 87 -8.31 14.97 -2.41
CA GLY A 87 -7.02 14.83 -1.71
C GLY A 87 -6.97 13.66 -0.72
N ARG A 88 -7.92 12.72 -0.80
CA ARG A 88 -7.94 11.50 0.04
C ARG A 88 -7.12 10.34 -0.52
N PHE A 89 -6.50 10.51 -1.68
CA PHE A 89 -5.68 9.47 -2.29
C PHE A 89 -4.25 9.50 -1.76
N THR A 90 -3.71 8.33 -1.44
CA THR A 90 -2.29 8.09 -1.12
C THR A 90 -1.73 7.10 -2.13
N LEU A 91 -0.66 7.50 -2.81
CA LEU A 91 0.05 6.65 -3.76
C LEU A 91 1.16 5.88 -3.03
N GLY A 92 0.87 4.66 -2.60
CA GLY A 92 1.91 3.74 -2.18
C GLY A 92 2.54 3.05 -3.39
N VAL A 93 3.87 3.06 -3.51
CA VAL A 93 4.60 2.46 -4.64
C VAL A 93 5.66 1.48 -4.17
N GLY A 94 5.92 0.46 -4.97
CA GLY A 94 6.96 -0.53 -4.72
C GLY A 94 7.54 -1.10 -6.01
N LEU A 95 8.67 -1.81 -5.86
CA LEU A 95 9.31 -2.48 -7.00
C LEU A 95 8.61 -3.79 -7.39
N GLY A 96 7.88 -4.39 -6.47
CA GLY A 96 7.44 -5.77 -6.63
C GLY A 96 8.57 -6.78 -6.47
N SER A 97 8.18 -8.01 -6.18
CA SER A 97 9.10 -9.12 -5.88
C SER A 97 8.87 -10.35 -6.77
N ARG A 98 7.99 -10.27 -7.74
CA ARG A 98 7.65 -11.41 -8.61
C ARG A 98 8.10 -11.20 -10.04
N ARG A 99 8.72 -12.20 -10.60
CA ARG A 99 9.24 -12.23 -11.98
C ARG A 99 8.10 -12.27 -13.00
N ASP A 100 7.05 -13.06 -12.74
CA ASP A 100 5.91 -13.23 -13.64
C ASP A 100 5.15 -11.91 -13.92
N ASP A 101 5.02 -11.02 -12.93
CA ASP A 101 4.43 -9.69 -13.14
C ASP A 101 5.26 -8.86 -14.16
N TYR A 102 6.59 -8.95 -14.09
CA TYR A 102 7.49 -8.27 -15.01
C TYR A 102 7.48 -8.87 -16.42
N GLU A 103 7.46 -10.20 -16.50
CA GLU A 103 7.36 -10.93 -17.77
C GLU A 103 6.03 -10.63 -18.49
N ALA A 104 4.92 -10.64 -17.76
CA ALA A 104 3.61 -10.30 -18.30
C ALA A 104 3.52 -8.86 -18.80
N ALA A 105 4.20 -7.92 -18.12
CA ALA A 105 4.27 -6.52 -18.52
C ALA A 105 5.28 -6.25 -19.65
N GLY A 106 6.10 -7.24 -20.05
CA GLY A 106 7.17 -7.05 -21.02
C GLY A 106 8.31 -6.13 -20.53
N VAL A 107 8.50 -6.05 -19.21
CA VAL A 107 9.50 -5.18 -18.57
C VAL A 107 10.67 -6.01 -18.03
N ASP A 108 11.91 -5.61 -18.37
CA ASP A 108 13.09 -6.24 -17.80
C ASP A 108 13.18 -5.93 -16.30
N VAL A 109 13.08 -6.98 -15.48
CA VAL A 109 13.12 -6.89 -14.02
C VAL A 109 14.41 -6.27 -13.48
N HIS A 110 15.52 -6.38 -14.21
CA HIS A 110 16.81 -5.80 -13.81
C HIS A 110 16.82 -4.28 -13.90
N THR A 111 15.91 -3.69 -14.69
CA THR A 111 15.77 -2.23 -14.83
C THR A 111 14.84 -1.60 -13.79
N ARG A 112 14.16 -2.40 -12.96
CA ARG A 112 13.08 -1.95 -12.07
C ARG A 112 13.44 -0.78 -11.15
N GLY A 113 14.67 -0.76 -10.65
CA GLY A 113 15.16 0.34 -9.80
C GLY A 113 15.30 1.65 -10.55
N ALA A 114 15.92 1.64 -11.73
CA ALA A 114 16.08 2.81 -12.59
C ALA A 114 14.73 3.31 -13.09
N ARG A 115 13.84 2.41 -13.51
CA ARG A 115 12.46 2.74 -13.91
C ARG A 115 11.66 3.39 -12.78
N MET A 116 11.80 2.91 -11.54
CA MET A 116 11.18 3.56 -10.39
C MET A 116 11.68 5.00 -10.22
N ASP A 117 12.99 5.21 -10.27
CA ASP A 117 13.59 6.54 -10.12
C ASP A 117 13.11 7.50 -11.23
N GLU A 118 13.06 7.02 -12.47
CA GLU A 118 12.51 7.76 -13.62
C GLU A 118 11.01 8.06 -13.42
N THR A 119 10.23 7.05 -13.05
CA THR A 119 8.80 7.21 -12.80
C THR A 119 8.55 8.30 -11.76
N MET A 120 9.24 8.27 -10.62
CA MET A 120 9.08 9.29 -9.59
C MET A 120 9.43 10.70 -10.07
N ALA A 121 10.45 10.84 -10.90
CA ALA A 121 10.82 12.12 -11.50
C ALA A 121 9.74 12.63 -12.47
N VAL A 122 9.19 11.75 -13.31
CA VAL A 122 8.10 12.09 -14.25
C VAL A 122 6.83 12.47 -13.48
N LEU A 123 6.44 11.71 -12.46
CA LEU A 123 5.28 12.03 -11.62
C LEU A 123 5.39 13.46 -11.07
N ARG A 124 6.49 13.80 -10.42
CA ARG A 124 6.72 15.13 -9.86
C ARG A 124 6.66 16.23 -10.93
N ARG A 125 7.22 15.98 -12.13
CA ARG A 125 7.18 16.92 -13.25
C ARG A 125 5.76 17.16 -13.75
N VAL A 126 4.98 16.10 -13.96
CA VAL A 126 3.59 16.22 -14.42
C VAL A 126 2.72 16.92 -13.37
N TRP A 127 2.85 16.53 -12.10
CA TRP A 127 2.06 17.13 -11.01
C TRP A 127 2.37 18.58 -10.71
N SER A 128 3.52 19.11 -11.15
CA SER A 128 3.82 20.54 -11.04
C SER A 128 2.85 21.40 -11.85
N GLY A 129 2.23 20.81 -12.89
CA GLY A 129 1.33 21.53 -13.80
C GLY A 129 2.04 22.46 -14.77
N GLU A 130 3.38 22.40 -14.84
CA GLU A 130 4.18 23.11 -15.83
C GLU A 130 4.12 22.41 -17.20
N PRO A 131 4.42 23.11 -18.31
CA PRO A 131 4.52 22.49 -19.61
C PRO A 131 5.49 21.29 -19.60
N TYR A 132 5.03 20.16 -20.14
CA TYR A 132 5.79 18.91 -20.09
C TYR A 132 7.05 18.95 -20.96
N GLY A 133 7.05 19.73 -22.03
CA GLY A 133 8.21 19.88 -22.91
C GLY A 133 8.01 20.99 -23.93
N LYS A 134 9.03 21.18 -24.80
CA LYS A 134 8.95 22.16 -25.88
C LYS A 134 7.80 21.80 -26.84
N GLY A 135 6.78 22.63 -26.88
CA GLY A 135 5.58 22.41 -27.70
C GLY A 135 4.58 21.40 -27.11
N ILE A 136 4.82 20.92 -25.88
CA ILE A 136 3.89 20.04 -25.15
C ILE A 136 3.40 20.80 -23.92
N GLY A 137 2.09 21.02 -23.83
CA GLY A 137 1.46 21.68 -22.68
C GLY A 137 1.51 20.86 -21.38
N PRO A 138 0.85 21.36 -20.33
CA PRO A 138 0.63 20.59 -19.10
C PRO A 138 -0.15 19.31 -19.38
N ILE A 139 0.12 18.26 -18.61
CA ILE A 139 -0.55 16.96 -18.72
C ILE A 139 -1.53 16.79 -17.55
N GLY A 140 -2.77 16.43 -17.89
CA GLY A 140 -3.83 16.10 -16.96
C GLY A 140 -4.26 17.23 -16.03
N PRO A 141 -5.15 16.95 -15.08
CA PRO A 141 -5.52 17.91 -14.05
C PRO A 141 -4.39 18.10 -13.04
N ARG A 142 -4.32 19.31 -12.45
CA ARG A 142 -3.47 19.47 -11.27
C ARG A 142 -4.03 18.64 -10.10
N PRO A 143 -3.20 17.96 -9.33
CA PRO A 143 -3.62 17.27 -8.11
C PRO A 143 -4.36 18.21 -7.13
N ALA A 144 -5.10 17.67 -6.19
CA ALA A 144 -5.75 18.47 -5.13
C ALA A 144 -4.69 19.08 -4.20
N ARG A 145 -3.64 18.30 -3.87
CA ARG A 145 -2.49 18.73 -3.07
C ARG A 145 -1.40 19.30 -3.99
N ALA A 146 -0.82 20.43 -3.60
CA ALA A 146 0.32 20.99 -4.32
C ALA A 146 1.51 20.01 -4.30
N GLY A 147 2.07 19.71 -5.47
CA GLY A 147 3.19 18.78 -5.63
C GLY A 147 2.80 17.31 -5.80
N GLY A 148 1.51 16.99 -5.78
CA GLY A 148 0.99 15.64 -6.01
C GLY A 148 0.29 15.02 -4.82
N PRO A 149 -0.34 13.84 -5.00
CA PRO A 149 -0.82 13.03 -3.89
C PRO A 149 0.31 12.68 -2.94
N GLU A 150 -0.04 12.30 -1.70
CA GLU A 150 0.94 11.75 -0.76
C GLU A 150 1.56 10.48 -1.34
N VAL A 151 2.88 10.34 -1.22
CA VAL A 151 3.62 9.19 -1.74
C VAL A 151 4.25 8.39 -0.61
N LEU A 152 3.85 7.14 -0.45
CA LEU A 152 4.51 6.16 0.41
C LEU A 152 5.34 5.19 -0.44
N ILE A 153 6.53 4.85 0.00
CA ILE A 153 7.40 3.89 -0.72
C ILE A 153 7.63 2.65 0.13
N GLY A 154 7.30 1.49 -0.44
CA GLY A 154 7.61 0.19 0.14
C GLY A 154 9.04 -0.25 -0.19
N ALA A 155 9.83 -0.63 0.83
CA ALA A 155 11.21 -1.01 0.64
C ALA A 155 11.76 -1.91 1.75
N PHE A 156 12.73 -2.79 1.37
CA PHE A 156 13.46 -3.66 2.31
C PHE A 156 14.98 -3.49 2.24
N SER A 157 15.46 -2.79 1.22
CA SER A 157 16.90 -2.64 0.97
C SER A 157 17.37 -1.21 1.26
N PRO A 158 18.68 -1.02 1.56
CA PRO A 158 19.22 0.33 1.74
C PRO A 158 18.99 1.26 0.54
N ALA A 159 19.00 0.72 -0.69
CA ALA A 159 18.70 1.51 -1.90
C ALA A 159 17.22 1.94 -1.93
N GLY A 160 16.30 1.06 -1.50
CA GLY A 160 14.89 1.39 -1.36
C GLY A 160 14.63 2.45 -0.29
N ILE A 161 15.26 2.33 0.87
CA ILE A 161 15.17 3.32 1.95
C ILE A 161 15.67 4.70 1.49
N ARG A 162 16.76 4.77 0.73
CA ARG A 162 17.19 6.05 0.12
C ARG A 162 16.16 6.64 -0.83
N ARG A 163 15.39 5.80 -1.57
CA ARG A 163 14.28 6.29 -2.40
C ARG A 163 13.16 6.92 -1.58
N VAL A 164 12.83 6.33 -0.41
CA VAL A 164 11.86 6.95 0.52
C VAL A 164 12.29 8.36 0.85
N ALA A 165 13.51 8.54 1.31
CA ALA A 165 14.04 9.85 1.69
C ALA A 165 14.07 10.84 0.51
N ARG A 166 14.42 10.37 -0.70
CA ARG A 166 14.55 11.22 -1.88
C ARG A 166 13.22 11.62 -2.52
N PHE A 167 12.27 10.69 -2.60
CA PHE A 167 11.05 10.86 -3.40
C PHE A 167 9.74 10.76 -2.62
N GLY A 168 9.73 10.09 -1.46
CA GLY A 168 8.52 9.82 -0.70
C GLY A 168 8.10 10.93 0.24
N ASP A 169 6.88 10.85 0.73
CA ASP A 169 6.39 11.56 1.90
C ASP A 169 6.43 10.64 3.13
N GLY A 170 6.63 9.34 2.92
CA GLY A 170 6.75 8.34 3.97
C GLY A 170 7.08 6.95 3.46
N PHE A 171 7.06 6.02 4.36
CA PHE A 171 7.45 4.63 4.20
C PHE A 171 6.32 3.69 4.57
N VAL A 172 6.15 2.61 3.82
CA VAL A 172 5.26 1.50 4.18
C VAL A 172 6.06 0.21 4.33
N CYS A 173 5.90 -0.45 5.48
CA CYS A 173 6.58 -1.66 5.85
C CYS A 173 5.63 -2.85 5.87
N SER A 174 5.98 -3.94 5.18
CA SER A 174 5.31 -5.23 5.33
C SER A 174 5.92 -5.96 6.54
N ALA A 175 5.26 -5.82 7.70
CA ALA A 175 5.81 -6.22 9.00
C ALA A 175 5.97 -7.74 9.20
N HIS A 176 5.25 -8.55 8.41
CA HIS A 176 5.43 -10.02 8.44
C HIS A 176 6.72 -10.51 7.77
N THR A 177 7.42 -9.64 7.03
CA THR A 177 8.66 -10.01 6.30
C THR A 177 9.90 -9.33 6.84
N ALA A 178 9.76 -8.38 7.74
CA ALA A 178 10.89 -7.58 8.24
C ALA A 178 10.60 -7.01 9.63
N ASP A 179 11.65 -6.63 10.34
CA ASP A 179 11.61 -5.89 11.59
C ASP A 179 11.20 -4.42 11.34
N PRO A 180 9.98 -3.98 11.75
CA PRO A 180 9.50 -2.64 11.48
C PRO A 180 10.34 -1.56 12.16
N ASP A 181 10.75 -1.75 13.43
CA ASP A 181 11.52 -0.73 14.15
C ASP A 181 12.85 -0.45 13.46
N ARG A 182 13.59 -1.48 13.10
CA ARG A 182 14.84 -1.34 12.36
C ARG A 182 14.65 -0.58 11.04
N LEU A 183 13.57 -0.86 10.30
CA LEU A 183 13.30 -0.19 9.03
C LEU A 183 12.85 1.26 9.24
N PHE A 184 12.07 1.55 10.27
CA PHE A 184 11.66 2.89 10.65
C PHE A 184 12.86 3.75 11.02
N ARG A 185 13.75 3.26 11.90
CA ARG A 185 14.99 3.97 12.26
C ARG A 185 15.90 4.20 11.04
N ALA A 186 16.02 3.20 10.15
CA ALA A 186 16.79 3.36 8.93
C ALA A 186 16.20 4.43 7.98
N THR A 187 14.86 4.51 7.92
CA THR A 187 14.15 5.51 7.11
C THR A 187 14.34 6.92 7.67
N GLU A 188 14.17 7.10 8.97
CA GLU A 188 14.37 8.38 9.65
C GLU A 188 15.81 8.89 9.46
N LYS A 189 16.79 8.01 9.64
CA LYS A 189 18.20 8.33 9.42
C LYS A 189 18.48 8.75 7.97
N ALA A 190 17.89 8.06 7.00
CA ALA A 190 18.03 8.42 5.59
C ALA A 190 17.35 9.76 5.27
N TRP A 191 16.19 10.03 5.91
CA TRP A 191 15.45 11.29 5.79
C TRP A 191 16.28 12.50 6.26
N GLU A 192 16.91 12.37 7.44
CA GLU A 192 17.83 13.38 7.98
C GLU A 192 19.04 13.58 7.06
N ALA A 193 19.63 12.51 6.55
CA ALA A 193 20.77 12.56 5.66
C ALA A 193 20.50 13.27 4.32
N GLU A 194 19.24 13.20 3.83
CA GLU A 194 18.77 13.95 2.64
C GLU A 194 18.38 15.39 2.98
N GLY A 195 18.54 15.85 4.24
CA GLY A 195 18.19 17.19 4.67
C GLY A 195 16.70 17.52 4.62
N ARG A 196 15.84 16.50 4.69
CA ARG A 196 14.36 16.68 4.64
C ARG A 196 13.84 17.27 5.94
N ALA A 197 12.96 18.25 5.83
CA ALA A 197 12.27 18.83 6.99
C ALA A 197 11.23 17.87 7.57
N GLY A 198 11.01 17.94 8.87
CA GLY A 198 10.04 17.09 9.57
C GLY A 198 10.48 15.64 9.66
N ARG A 199 9.52 14.71 9.72
CA ARG A 199 9.75 13.27 9.73
C ARG A 199 8.93 12.57 8.64
N PRO A 200 9.38 11.42 8.13
CA PRO A 200 8.57 10.61 7.22
C PRO A 200 7.33 10.07 7.93
N ARG A 201 6.23 9.92 7.20
CA ARG A 201 5.10 9.12 7.68
C ARG A 201 5.49 7.66 7.67
N LEU A 202 5.24 6.94 8.78
CA LEU A 202 5.60 5.54 8.98
C LEU A 202 4.34 4.68 9.08
N VAL A 203 4.19 3.77 8.14
CA VAL A 203 3.04 2.87 8.04
C VAL A 203 3.51 1.43 8.13
N ALA A 204 2.85 0.62 8.96
CA ALA A 204 3.10 -0.81 9.08
C ALA A 204 1.90 -1.61 8.57
N GLN A 205 2.17 -2.65 7.78
CA GLN A 205 1.15 -3.56 7.26
C GLN A 205 1.25 -4.92 7.93
N PHE A 206 0.12 -5.46 8.39
CA PHE A 206 -0.01 -6.80 8.94
C PHE A 206 -1.09 -7.60 8.23
N ASN A 207 -0.93 -8.91 8.15
CA ASN A 207 -1.98 -9.82 7.71
C ASN A 207 -2.86 -10.18 8.91
N ALA A 208 -4.17 -10.12 8.75
CA ALA A 208 -5.08 -10.38 9.83
C ALA A 208 -6.41 -10.99 9.33
N VAL A 209 -7.06 -11.74 10.20
CA VAL A 209 -8.43 -12.26 10.01
C VAL A 209 -9.03 -12.55 11.38
N LEU A 210 -10.30 -12.25 11.56
CA LEU A 210 -11.03 -12.55 12.80
C LEU A 210 -12.20 -13.50 12.51
N GLY A 211 -12.55 -14.31 13.48
CA GLY A 211 -13.72 -15.19 13.37
C GLY A 211 -13.45 -16.65 13.75
N PRO A 212 -14.34 -17.57 13.37
CA PRO A 212 -14.21 -18.98 13.69
C PRO A 212 -13.08 -19.67 12.91
N ASP A 213 -12.63 -20.82 13.41
CA ASP A 213 -11.48 -21.57 12.88
C ASP A 213 -11.52 -21.84 11.38
N TYR A 214 -12.71 -22.08 10.82
CA TYR A 214 -12.84 -22.33 9.38
C TYR A 214 -12.53 -21.08 8.53
N VAL A 215 -12.92 -19.88 9.01
CA VAL A 215 -12.60 -18.60 8.33
C VAL A 215 -11.12 -18.33 8.42
N ILE A 216 -10.52 -18.57 9.60
CA ILE A 216 -9.07 -18.41 9.81
C ILE A 216 -8.30 -19.36 8.90
N LYS A 217 -8.74 -20.62 8.79
CA LYS A 217 -8.10 -21.61 7.92
C LYS A 217 -8.15 -21.17 6.45
N GLU A 218 -9.30 -20.78 5.94
CA GLU A 218 -9.44 -20.31 4.56
C GLU A 218 -8.57 -19.09 4.26
N ALA A 219 -8.50 -18.14 5.19
CA ALA A 219 -7.66 -16.95 5.06
C ALA A 219 -6.16 -17.31 5.03
N ARG A 220 -5.73 -18.28 5.85
CA ARG A 220 -4.36 -18.81 5.85
C ARG A 220 -4.02 -19.52 4.55
N ASP A 221 -4.93 -20.34 4.03
CA ASP A 221 -4.75 -21.04 2.76
C ASP A 221 -4.55 -20.02 1.60
N ARG A 222 -5.38 -18.95 1.55
CA ARG A 222 -5.23 -17.86 0.56
C ARG A 222 -3.94 -17.09 0.70
N LEU A 223 -3.54 -16.77 1.92
CA LEU A 223 -2.27 -16.08 2.19
C LEU A 223 -1.08 -16.94 1.78
N TYR A 224 -1.14 -18.24 2.07
CA TYR A 224 -0.13 -19.21 1.64
C TYR A 224 -0.02 -19.23 0.11
N ASP A 225 -1.14 -19.36 -0.61
CA ASP A 225 -1.18 -19.37 -2.07
C ASP A 225 -0.63 -18.08 -2.68
N TYR A 226 -0.90 -16.94 -2.04
CA TYR A 226 -0.38 -15.65 -2.47
C TYR A 226 1.15 -15.58 -2.40
N TYR A 227 1.76 -16.09 -1.33
CA TYR A 227 3.21 -16.07 -1.13
C TYR A 227 3.93 -17.32 -1.61
N SER A 228 3.21 -18.37 -2.00
CA SER A 228 3.79 -19.60 -2.55
C SER A 228 4.17 -19.42 -4.02
N GLY A 229 5.01 -20.34 -4.51
CA GLY A 229 5.35 -20.45 -5.92
C GLY A 229 6.73 -19.93 -6.31
N PRO A 230 7.21 -20.33 -7.51
CA PRO A 230 8.61 -20.15 -7.92
C PRO A 230 8.94 -18.75 -8.44
N HIS A 231 7.96 -17.85 -8.56
CA HIS A 231 8.13 -16.57 -9.21
C HIS A 231 8.71 -15.47 -8.32
N TYR A 232 8.73 -15.67 -7.01
CA TYR A 232 9.30 -14.71 -6.08
C TYR A 232 10.82 -14.61 -6.22
N MET A 233 11.33 -13.38 -6.24
CA MET A 233 12.74 -13.08 -6.39
C MET A 233 13.34 -12.64 -5.04
N ASN A 234 14.44 -13.28 -4.65
CA ASN A 234 15.23 -12.88 -3.48
C ASN A 234 14.45 -12.82 -2.15
N LEU A 235 13.42 -13.64 -2.01
CA LEU A 235 12.73 -13.78 -0.73
C LEU A 235 13.29 -14.98 0.06
N PRO A 236 13.24 -14.91 1.40
CA PRO A 236 13.72 -16.00 2.24
C PRO A 236 12.92 -17.27 1.98
N ALA A 237 13.58 -18.42 2.12
CA ALA A 237 12.90 -19.70 2.19
C ALA A 237 11.91 -19.69 3.36
N GLY A 238 10.72 -20.28 3.16
CA GLY A 238 9.68 -20.29 4.19
C GLY A 238 8.88 -19.00 4.31
N LEU A 239 8.92 -18.13 3.28
CA LEU A 239 8.16 -16.88 3.31
C LEU A 239 6.65 -17.10 3.47
N ALA A 240 6.08 -18.05 2.73
CA ALA A 240 4.64 -18.34 2.78
C ALA A 240 4.23 -18.87 4.16
N GLU A 241 5.01 -19.80 4.70
CA GLU A 241 4.84 -20.33 6.04
C GLU A 241 4.95 -19.22 7.10
N GLY A 242 5.99 -18.41 7.03
CA GLY A 242 6.20 -17.29 7.96
C GLY A 242 5.08 -16.23 7.89
N ALA A 243 4.56 -15.94 6.70
CA ALA A 243 3.43 -15.04 6.54
C ALA A 243 2.15 -15.59 7.19
N VAL A 244 1.90 -16.89 7.03
CA VAL A 244 0.75 -17.58 7.65
C VAL A 244 0.89 -17.65 9.17
N ASP A 245 2.09 -17.98 9.67
CA ASP A 245 2.36 -18.09 11.11
C ASP A 245 2.24 -16.74 11.82
N SER A 246 2.59 -15.64 11.14
CA SER A 246 2.49 -14.26 11.66
C SER A 246 1.11 -13.62 11.50
N MET A 247 0.13 -14.31 10.90
CA MET A 247 -1.21 -13.77 10.72
C MET A 247 -1.91 -13.58 12.08
N LEU A 248 -2.40 -12.37 12.31
CA LEU A 248 -3.16 -12.01 13.52
C LEU A 248 -4.59 -12.58 13.41
N THR A 249 -5.02 -13.32 14.43
CA THR A 249 -6.30 -14.05 14.40
C THR A 249 -7.19 -13.78 15.61
N THR A 250 -6.76 -12.90 16.51
CA THR A 250 -7.53 -12.53 17.71
C THR A 250 -7.54 -11.03 17.93
N SER A 251 -8.60 -10.51 18.57
CA SER A 251 -8.68 -9.10 18.96
C SER A 251 -7.56 -8.67 19.91
N GLY A 252 -7.07 -9.58 20.76
CA GLY A 252 -5.91 -9.34 21.62
C GLY A 252 -4.66 -9.04 20.79
N GLN A 253 -4.33 -9.91 19.82
CA GLN A 253 -3.18 -9.70 18.93
C GLN A 253 -3.28 -8.39 18.14
N ILE A 254 -4.49 -7.99 17.69
CA ILE A 254 -4.72 -6.70 17.02
C ILE A 254 -4.33 -5.55 17.95
N ARG A 255 -4.82 -5.55 19.18
CA ARG A 255 -4.53 -4.48 20.15
C ARG A 255 -3.06 -4.43 20.57
N ASP A 256 -2.45 -5.60 20.85
CA ASP A 256 -1.04 -5.69 21.18
C ASP A 256 -0.16 -5.15 20.05
N THR A 257 -0.46 -5.52 18.79
CA THR A 257 0.22 -4.99 17.61
C THR A 257 0.10 -3.47 17.50
N LEU A 258 -1.08 -2.91 17.79
CA LEU A 258 -1.26 -1.45 17.78
C LEU A 258 -0.43 -0.76 18.87
N ALA A 259 -0.36 -1.34 20.06
CA ALA A 259 0.47 -0.81 21.14
C ALA A 259 1.96 -0.85 20.75
N ASP A 260 2.47 -2.01 20.31
CA ASP A 260 3.86 -2.19 19.88
C ASP A 260 4.25 -1.23 18.74
N MET A 261 3.39 -1.07 17.74
CA MET A 261 3.64 -0.14 16.63
C MET A 261 3.59 1.33 17.09
N GLY A 262 2.72 1.65 18.04
CA GLY A 262 2.68 2.96 18.67
C GLY A 262 3.99 3.31 19.38
N ASP A 263 4.54 2.35 20.13
CA ASP A 263 5.79 2.52 20.90
C ASP A 263 7.00 2.78 19.99
N ILE A 264 7.02 2.19 18.80
CA ILE A 264 8.08 2.45 17.81
C ILE A 264 7.77 3.63 16.87
N GLY A 265 6.67 4.35 17.07
CA GLY A 265 6.35 5.60 16.39
C GLY A 265 5.67 5.45 15.03
N ALA A 266 4.94 4.37 14.77
CA ALA A 266 4.09 4.25 13.60
C ALA A 266 2.97 5.31 13.61
N ASP A 267 2.69 5.88 12.45
CA ASP A 267 1.56 6.81 12.25
C ASP A 267 0.26 6.06 11.95
N GLU A 268 0.38 4.90 11.30
CA GLU A 268 -0.74 4.07 10.92
C GLU A 268 -0.35 2.59 10.84
N VAL A 269 -1.30 1.74 11.21
CA VAL A 269 -1.25 0.29 10.95
C VAL A 269 -2.36 -0.09 9.99
N VAL A 270 -2.02 -0.83 8.92
CA VAL A 270 -2.97 -1.36 7.96
C VAL A 270 -3.10 -2.87 8.15
N PHE A 271 -4.29 -3.34 8.48
CA PHE A 271 -4.60 -4.77 8.59
C PHE A 271 -5.15 -5.30 7.28
N TYR A 272 -4.39 -6.13 6.58
CA TYR A 272 -4.84 -6.82 5.37
C TYR A 272 -5.70 -8.01 5.74
N CYS A 273 -6.99 -7.92 5.41
CA CYS A 273 -7.95 -8.98 5.60
C CYS A 273 -7.88 -10.00 4.46
N TRP A 274 -7.69 -11.26 4.81
CA TRP A 274 -7.65 -12.38 3.85
C TRP A 274 -8.95 -13.18 3.78
N ALA A 275 -9.99 -12.76 4.50
CA ALA A 275 -11.35 -13.29 4.38
C ALA A 275 -12.20 -12.39 3.46
N GLU A 276 -13.16 -12.98 2.75
CA GLU A 276 -14.02 -12.25 1.79
C GLU A 276 -15.32 -11.73 2.40
N ASP A 277 -15.68 -12.26 3.57
CA ASP A 277 -16.90 -11.84 4.25
C ASP A 277 -16.77 -10.41 4.78
N VAL A 278 -17.66 -9.55 4.34
CA VAL A 278 -17.72 -8.15 4.76
C VAL A 278 -17.96 -7.96 6.26
N ALA A 279 -18.46 -8.97 6.97
CA ALA A 279 -18.58 -8.97 8.43
C ALA A 279 -17.22 -8.80 9.13
N GLN A 280 -16.11 -9.05 8.43
CA GLN A 280 -14.77 -8.74 8.93
C GLN A 280 -14.60 -7.26 9.32
N VAL A 281 -15.22 -6.34 8.59
CA VAL A 281 -15.18 -4.90 8.91
C VAL A 281 -15.68 -4.64 10.33
N ASP A 282 -16.79 -5.26 10.70
CA ASP A 282 -17.37 -5.10 12.03
C ASP A 282 -16.51 -5.77 13.11
N LEU A 283 -16.01 -6.98 12.84
CA LEU A 283 -15.12 -7.69 13.76
C LEU A 283 -13.83 -6.90 14.04
N PHE A 284 -13.23 -6.28 13.02
CA PHE A 284 -12.08 -5.39 13.22
C PHE A 284 -12.48 -4.13 13.98
N ALA A 285 -13.62 -3.51 13.66
CA ALA A 285 -14.11 -2.33 14.38
C ALA A 285 -14.34 -2.62 15.86
N GLU A 286 -14.95 -3.77 16.20
CA GLU A 286 -15.12 -4.24 17.58
C GLU A 286 -13.78 -4.47 18.27
N ALA A 287 -12.80 -5.11 17.59
CA ALA A 287 -11.48 -5.35 18.14
C ALA A 287 -10.74 -4.05 18.51
N LEU A 288 -11.00 -2.96 17.77
CA LEU A 288 -10.40 -1.64 17.98
C LEU A 288 -11.09 -0.83 19.09
N THR A 289 -12.35 -1.08 19.36
CA THR A 289 -13.18 -0.28 20.29
C THR A 289 -13.45 -0.95 21.63
N SER A 290 -13.32 -2.27 21.68
CA SER A 290 -13.50 -3.04 22.93
C SER A 290 -12.28 -2.87 23.87
N PRO A 291 -12.52 -2.78 25.18
CA PRO A 291 -11.46 -2.60 26.18
C PRO A 291 -10.52 -3.81 26.31
#